data_b40e5d8e78a82c6aeb0785ea5f15b317
#
_entry.id   b40e5d8e78a82c6aeb0785ea5f15b317
#
_cell.length_a   1.000
_cell.length_b   1.000
_cell.length_c   1.000
_cell.angle_alpha   90.00
_cell.angle_beta   90.00
_cell.angle_gamma   90.00
#
_symmetry.space_group_name_H-M   'P 1'
#
loop_
_entity.id
_entity.type
_entity.pdbx_description
1 polymer ?
#
loop_
_entity_poly.entity_id
_entity_poly.type
_entity_poly.pdbx_seq_one_letter_code
_entity_poly.pdbx_strand_id
1 'polypeptide(L)'
;MNTTDHTRYWHTLESPVGPLLLGGDGERLTRIDFQDGPRPLRPAAHWQRSATPFAAAIEQLAQYFAGRRRNFDLPLAPIGTEFQQRVWQALCAIPYGTTLSYGELASRIGHPRASRAVGLANGANPLPVVVPCHRVIGADGALTGFGGGVPIKRALLALEGALPAELPYAAIAAR
;
A
#
# COMPACT_ATOMS: atom_id res chain seq x y z
N MET A 1 -8.91 -22.81 -1.62
CA MET A 1 -7.46 -22.82 -1.37
C MET A 1 -7.21 -22.12 -0.04
N ASN A 2 -6.50 -22.79 0.87
CA ASN A 2 -6.18 -22.24 2.18
C ASN A 2 -5.32 -20.98 2.04
N THR A 3 -5.90 -19.83 2.27
CA THR A 3 -5.18 -18.55 2.38
C THR A 3 -4.57 -18.43 3.77
N THR A 4 -3.64 -19.32 4.09
CA THR A 4 -2.98 -19.28 5.41
C THR A 4 -2.00 -18.12 5.43
N ASP A 5 -2.16 -17.22 6.37
CA ASP A 5 -1.18 -16.16 6.64
C ASP A 5 0.11 -16.82 7.16
N HIS A 6 1.17 -16.78 6.35
CA HIS A 6 2.48 -17.33 6.67
C HIS A 6 3.42 -16.32 7.30
N THR A 7 2.91 -15.14 7.72
CA THR A 7 3.72 -14.14 8.40
C THR A 7 4.32 -14.71 9.69
N ARG A 8 5.63 -14.62 9.80
CA ARG A 8 6.42 -15.13 10.95
C ARG A 8 7.24 -14.04 11.62
N TYR A 9 7.61 -13.01 10.86
CA TYR A 9 8.47 -11.92 11.31
C TYR A 9 7.76 -10.60 11.11
N TRP A 10 8.12 -9.63 11.96
CA TRP A 10 7.64 -8.27 11.83
C TRP A 10 8.71 -7.26 12.26
N HIS A 11 8.59 -6.05 11.73
CA HIS A 11 9.43 -4.92 12.11
C HIS A 11 8.66 -3.61 11.92
N THR A 12 8.99 -2.58 12.69
CA THR A 12 8.43 -1.23 12.51
C THR A 12 9.46 -0.32 11.87
N LEU A 13 9.06 0.37 10.82
CA LEU A 13 9.87 1.36 10.09
C LEU A 13 9.24 2.75 10.27
N GLU A 14 10.03 3.72 10.72
CA GLU A 14 9.61 5.12 10.72
C GLU A 14 9.57 5.66 9.29
N SER A 15 8.53 6.45 8.98
CA SER A 15 8.36 7.05 7.67
C SER A 15 7.71 8.44 7.75
N PRO A 16 7.79 9.26 6.68
CA PRO A 16 7.13 10.57 6.61
C PRO A 16 5.60 10.52 6.71
N VAL A 17 5.00 9.35 6.55
CA VAL A 17 3.55 9.12 6.70
C VAL A 17 3.20 8.36 7.98
N GLY A 18 4.08 8.42 8.98
CA GLY A 18 3.97 7.71 10.24
C GLY A 18 4.62 6.32 10.22
N PRO A 19 4.63 5.62 11.36
CA PRO A 19 5.25 4.31 11.46
C PRO A 19 4.55 3.28 10.57
N LEU A 20 5.34 2.45 9.89
CA LEU A 20 4.89 1.32 9.08
C LEU A 20 5.25 0.01 9.79
N LEU A 21 4.29 -0.90 9.96
CA LEU A 21 4.57 -2.26 10.35
C LEU A 21 4.80 -3.10 9.09
N LEU A 22 5.94 -3.75 9.00
CA LEU A 22 6.29 -4.72 7.96
C LEU A 22 6.08 -6.12 8.50
N GLY A 23 5.43 -7.00 7.74
CA GLY A 23 5.26 -8.40 8.06
C GLY A 23 5.72 -9.29 6.91
N GLY A 24 6.33 -10.45 7.23
CA GLY A 24 6.85 -11.36 6.22
C GLY A 24 7.08 -12.77 6.75
N ASP A 25 7.32 -13.71 5.82
CA ASP A 25 7.57 -15.13 6.12
C ASP A 25 9.07 -15.45 6.35
N GLY A 26 9.94 -14.45 6.19
CA GLY A 26 11.40 -14.57 6.28
C GLY A 26 12.09 -14.40 4.93
N GLU A 27 11.40 -14.63 3.83
CA GLU A 27 11.91 -14.49 2.46
C GLU A 27 11.12 -13.43 1.67
N ARG A 28 9.81 -13.33 1.92
CA ARG A 28 8.87 -12.49 1.18
C ARG A 28 8.13 -11.54 2.11
N LEU A 29 7.86 -10.34 1.61
CA LEU A 29 6.98 -9.38 2.27
C LEU A 29 5.51 -9.80 2.05
N THR A 30 4.79 -9.98 3.15
CA THR A 30 3.38 -10.40 3.13
C THR A 30 2.44 -9.26 3.48
N ARG A 31 2.95 -8.25 4.20
CA ARG A 31 2.12 -7.19 4.77
C ARG A 31 2.91 -5.89 5.02
N ILE A 32 2.24 -4.78 4.77
CA ILE A 32 2.60 -3.44 5.26
C ILE A 32 1.35 -2.83 5.88
N ASP A 33 1.48 -2.22 7.05
CA ASP A 33 0.35 -1.58 7.73
C ASP A 33 0.74 -0.21 8.28
N PHE A 34 -0.14 0.78 8.09
CA PHE A 34 0.03 2.13 8.61
C PHE A 34 -0.39 2.15 10.09
N GLN A 35 0.55 2.39 10.99
CA GLN A 35 0.29 2.35 12.42
C GLN A 35 -0.48 3.58 12.93
N ASP A 36 -0.41 4.70 12.22
CA ASP A 36 -1.23 5.89 12.44
C ASP A 36 -2.58 5.85 11.69
N GLY A 37 -2.86 4.75 11.01
CA GLY A 37 -4.12 4.54 10.31
C GLY A 37 -5.29 4.28 11.26
N PRO A 38 -6.53 4.28 10.73
CA PRO A 38 -7.74 4.12 11.55
C PRO A 38 -7.89 2.73 12.19
N ARG A 39 -7.15 1.73 11.72
CA ARG A 39 -7.20 0.33 12.19
C ARG A 39 -5.81 -0.29 12.16
N PRO A 40 -4.88 0.15 13.02
CA PRO A 40 -3.51 -0.37 13.01
C PRO A 40 -3.48 -1.86 13.36
N LEU A 41 -2.73 -2.61 12.59
CA LEU A 41 -2.49 -4.02 12.82
C LEU A 41 -1.62 -4.20 14.06
N ARG A 42 -1.96 -5.18 14.89
CA ARG A 42 -1.10 -5.65 15.97
C ARG A 42 -0.41 -6.95 15.56
N PRO A 43 0.90 -7.09 15.79
CA PRO A 43 1.59 -8.35 15.54
C PRO A 43 0.94 -9.49 16.32
N ALA A 44 0.75 -10.63 15.68
CA ALA A 44 0.26 -11.82 16.38
C ALA A 44 1.34 -12.33 17.39
N ALA A 45 0.89 -12.96 18.47
CA ALA A 45 1.78 -13.40 19.56
C ALA A 45 2.90 -14.34 19.10
N HIS A 46 2.68 -15.08 18.01
CA HIS A 46 3.67 -16.00 17.44
C HIS A 46 4.63 -15.36 16.44
N TRP A 47 4.44 -14.07 16.09
CA TRP A 47 5.35 -13.37 15.20
C TRP A 47 6.60 -12.91 15.95
N GLN A 48 7.75 -13.09 15.34
CA GLN A 48 9.03 -12.68 15.91
C GLN A 48 9.45 -11.31 15.41
N ARG A 49 9.87 -10.44 16.30
CA ARG A 49 10.40 -9.13 15.93
C ARG A 49 11.82 -9.27 15.39
N SER A 50 12.04 -8.90 14.12
CA SER A 50 13.35 -8.90 13.48
C SER A 50 13.37 -7.95 12.30
N ALA A 51 14.43 -7.14 12.17
CA ALA A 51 14.65 -6.26 11.01
C ALA A 51 15.30 -7.01 9.84
N THR A 52 16.03 -8.08 10.12
CA THR A 52 16.88 -8.79 9.15
C THR A 52 16.13 -9.22 7.88
N PRO A 53 14.94 -9.86 7.95
CA PRO A 53 14.20 -10.26 6.76
C PRO A 53 13.71 -9.09 5.90
N PHE A 54 13.70 -7.88 6.46
CA PHE A 54 13.15 -6.68 5.81
C PHE A 54 14.21 -5.71 5.31
N ALA A 55 15.50 -6.05 5.34
CA ALA A 55 16.59 -5.14 4.99
C ALA A 55 16.39 -4.48 3.61
N ALA A 56 16.05 -5.25 2.58
CA ALA A 56 15.77 -4.72 1.24
C ALA A 56 14.50 -3.86 1.21
N ALA A 57 13.45 -4.24 1.94
CA ALA A 57 12.20 -3.47 2.00
C ALA A 57 12.42 -2.13 2.72
N ILE A 58 13.16 -2.13 3.84
CA ILE A 58 13.51 -0.93 4.59
C ILE A 58 14.30 0.04 3.70
N GLU A 59 15.33 -0.45 3.00
CA GLU A 59 16.14 0.37 2.10
C GLU A 59 15.30 0.96 0.96
N GLN A 60 14.50 0.13 0.28
CA GLN A 60 13.69 0.58 -0.85
C GLN A 60 12.59 1.55 -0.44
N LEU A 61 11.94 1.34 0.69
CA LEU A 61 10.96 2.28 1.25
C LEU A 61 11.62 3.62 1.63
N ALA A 62 12.80 3.59 2.26
CA ALA A 62 13.56 4.81 2.57
C ALA A 62 13.93 5.59 1.29
N GLN A 63 14.35 4.90 0.23
CA GLN A 63 14.62 5.52 -1.07
C GLN A 63 13.35 6.10 -1.72
N TYR A 64 12.22 5.41 -1.62
CA TYR A 64 10.93 5.87 -2.12
C TYR A 64 10.48 7.15 -1.40
N PHE A 65 10.49 7.17 -0.08
CA PHE A 65 10.11 8.34 0.70
C PHE A 65 11.08 9.53 0.53
N ALA A 66 12.32 9.27 0.15
CA ALA A 66 13.29 10.28 -0.23
C ALA A 66 13.15 10.76 -1.70
N GLY A 67 12.14 10.28 -2.45
CA GLY A 67 11.92 10.61 -3.86
C GLY A 67 12.95 10.04 -4.84
N ARG A 68 13.80 9.11 -4.38
CA ARG A 68 14.89 8.51 -5.18
C ARG A 68 14.53 7.16 -5.82
N ARG A 69 13.37 6.60 -5.47
CA ARG A 69 12.88 5.32 -6.02
C ARG A 69 11.44 5.48 -6.49
N ARG A 70 11.13 4.93 -7.66
CA ARG A 70 9.79 4.94 -8.26
C ARG A 70 9.16 3.55 -8.37
N ASN A 71 9.98 2.50 -8.40
CA ASN A 71 9.54 1.11 -8.52
C ASN A 71 10.19 0.26 -7.43
N PHE A 72 9.46 -0.74 -6.94
CA PHE A 72 9.95 -1.68 -5.96
C PHE A 72 10.36 -2.99 -6.63
N ASP A 73 11.47 -3.57 -6.17
CA ASP A 73 11.96 -4.89 -6.55
C ASP A 73 12.09 -5.72 -5.26
N LEU A 74 10.99 -6.28 -4.82
CA LEU A 74 10.87 -7.02 -3.57
C LEU A 74 10.11 -8.33 -3.82
N PRO A 75 10.51 -9.42 -3.17
CA PRO A 75 9.73 -10.65 -3.18
C PRO A 75 8.44 -10.45 -2.37
N LEU A 76 7.29 -10.49 -3.02
CA LEU A 76 5.99 -10.25 -2.43
C LEU A 76 5.16 -11.53 -2.36
N ALA A 77 4.39 -11.69 -1.29
CA ALA A 77 3.41 -12.77 -1.13
C ALA A 77 2.09 -12.24 -0.55
N PRO A 78 1.36 -11.37 -1.28
CA PRO A 78 0.07 -10.88 -0.85
C PRO A 78 -0.94 -12.02 -0.81
N ILE A 79 -1.68 -12.15 0.30
CA ILE A 79 -2.70 -13.18 0.48
C ILE A 79 -4.07 -12.58 0.18
N GLY A 80 -4.79 -13.19 -0.77
CA GLY A 80 -6.12 -12.75 -1.18
C GLY A 80 -6.76 -13.68 -2.20
N THR A 81 -8.01 -13.38 -2.55
CA THR A 81 -8.75 -14.12 -3.59
C THR A 81 -8.11 -13.91 -4.96
N GLU A 82 -8.44 -14.76 -5.93
CA GLU A 82 -7.97 -14.61 -7.32
C GLU A 82 -8.33 -13.23 -7.90
N PHE A 83 -9.54 -12.73 -7.61
CA PHE A 83 -9.96 -11.41 -8.05
C PHE A 83 -9.11 -10.31 -7.41
N GLN A 84 -8.84 -10.37 -6.11
CA GLN A 84 -7.97 -9.42 -5.41
C GLN A 84 -6.55 -9.45 -5.98
N GLN A 85 -5.97 -10.62 -6.18
CA GLN A 85 -4.64 -10.77 -6.78
C GLN A 85 -4.57 -10.12 -8.17
N ARG A 86 -5.60 -10.31 -8.99
CA ARG A 86 -5.71 -9.71 -10.32
C ARG A 86 -5.78 -8.17 -10.24
N VAL A 87 -6.53 -7.62 -9.30
CA VAL A 87 -6.59 -6.18 -9.03
C VAL A 87 -5.22 -5.67 -8.59
N TRP A 88 -4.58 -6.31 -7.61
CA TRP A 88 -3.28 -5.88 -7.08
C TRP A 88 -2.16 -5.94 -8.13
N GLN A 89 -2.18 -6.94 -9.00
CA GLN A 89 -1.27 -6.99 -10.14
C GLN A 89 -1.47 -5.82 -11.11
N ALA A 90 -2.73 -5.46 -11.40
CA ALA A 90 -3.05 -4.32 -12.24
C ALA A 90 -2.65 -2.97 -11.58
N LEU A 91 -2.69 -2.86 -10.26
CA LEU A 91 -2.20 -1.70 -9.53
C LEU A 91 -0.70 -1.46 -9.76
N CYS A 92 0.10 -2.53 -9.76
CA CYS A 92 1.55 -2.44 -9.99
C CYS A 92 1.91 -1.89 -11.37
N ALA A 93 0.99 -1.95 -12.34
CA ALA A 93 1.17 -1.39 -13.67
C ALA A 93 0.84 0.11 -13.78
N ILE A 94 0.33 0.74 -12.72
CA ILE A 94 0.06 2.18 -12.69
C ILE A 94 1.38 2.91 -12.46
N PRO A 95 1.85 3.79 -13.38
CA PRO A 95 3.11 4.46 -13.23
C PRO A 95 3.15 5.41 -12.03
N TYR A 96 4.34 5.61 -11.47
CA TYR A 96 4.62 6.61 -10.45
C TYR A 96 4.17 8.01 -10.90
N GLY A 97 3.49 8.75 -10.04
CA GLY A 97 3.00 10.10 -10.31
C GLY A 97 1.77 10.15 -11.20
N THR A 98 1.13 9.01 -11.51
CA THR A 98 -0.13 8.97 -12.26
C THR A 98 -1.26 8.36 -11.44
N THR A 99 -2.49 8.67 -11.81
CA THR A 99 -3.69 8.13 -11.17
C THR A 99 -4.62 7.48 -12.17
N LEU A 100 -5.43 6.55 -11.71
CA LEU A 100 -6.55 5.97 -12.44
C LEU A 100 -7.82 6.08 -11.60
N SER A 101 -8.97 6.14 -12.27
CA SER A 101 -10.25 5.91 -11.59
C SER A 101 -10.50 4.42 -11.36
N TYR A 102 -11.38 4.10 -10.40
CA TYR A 102 -11.82 2.72 -10.16
C TYR A 102 -12.45 2.07 -11.40
N GLY A 103 -13.16 2.85 -12.22
CA GLY A 103 -13.75 2.39 -13.48
C GLY A 103 -12.70 2.05 -14.55
N GLU A 104 -11.67 2.88 -14.70
CA GLU A 104 -10.54 2.61 -15.59
C GLU A 104 -9.77 1.36 -15.17
N LEU A 105 -9.52 1.19 -13.87
CA LEU A 105 -8.88 -0.01 -13.36
C LEU A 105 -9.75 -1.26 -13.61
N ALA A 106 -11.07 -1.16 -13.37
CA ALA A 106 -12.01 -2.23 -13.67
C ALA A 106 -12.00 -2.63 -15.16
N SER A 107 -11.93 -1.65 -16.05
CA SER A 107 -11.81 -1.89 -17.50
C SER A 107 -10.50 -2.58 -17.86
N ARG A 108 -9.38 -2.18 -17.26
CA ARG A 108 -8.07 -2.80 -17.51
C ARG A 108 -8.00 -4.27 -17.13
N ILE A 109 -8.74 -4.68 -16.09
CA ILE A 109 -8.79 -6.10 -15.68
C ILE A 109 -9.91 -6.90 -16.39
N GLY A 110 -10.55 -6.32 -17.41
CA GLY A 110 -11.61 -6.99 -18.20
C GLY A 110 -12.98 -7.04 -17.52
N HIS A 111 -13.20 -6.26 -16.47
CA HIS A 111 -14.46 -6.22 -15.71
C HIS A 111 -15.03 -4.79 -15.59
N PRO A 112 -15.39 -4.11 -16.70
CA PRO A 112 -15.74 -2.68 -16.72
C PRO A 112 -16.93 -2.28 -15.83
N ARG A 113 -17.78 -3.25 -15.48
CA ARG A 113 -18.93 -3.04 -14.56
C ARG A 113 -18.62 -3.32 -13.10
N ALA A 114 -17.38 -3.73 -12.77
CA ALA A 114 -16.99 -4.17 -11.43
C ALA A 114 -16.27 -3.09 -10.60
N SER A 115 -16.48 -1.80 -10.87
CA SER A 115 -15.76 -0.70 -10.20
C SER A 115 -15.89 -0.74 -8.66
N ARG A 116 -17.08 -1.11 -8.13
CA ARG A 116 -17.27 -1.28 -6.68
C ARG A 116 -16.46 -2.45 -6.12
N ALA A 117 -16.46 -3.61 -6.79
CA ALA A 117 -15.67 -4.76 -6.37
C ALA A 117 -14.16 -4.48 -6.46
N VAL A 118 -13.73 -3.76 -7.49
CA VAL A 118 -12.36 -3.26 -7.62
C VAL A 118 -12.00 -2.33 -6.46
N GLY A 119 -12.90 -1.42 -6.07
CA GLY A 119 -12.70 -0.54 -4.91
C GLY A 119 -12.52 -1.33 -3.60
N LEU A 120 -13.32 -2.38 -3.38
CA LEU A 120 -13.17 -3.26 -2.21
C LEU A 120 -11.83 -4.02 -2.24
N ALA A 121 -11.44 -4.57 -3.39
CA ALA A 121 -10.16 -5.26 -3.56
C ALA A 121 -8.96 -4.31 -3.38
N ASN A 122 -9.07 -3.08 -3.90
CA ASN A 122 -8.09 -2.01 -3.69
C ASN A 122 -7.91 -1.68 -2.20
N GLY A 123 -9.02 -1.55 -1.46
CA GLY A 123 -9.01 -1.31 -0.02
C GLY A 123 -8.50 -2.47 0.82
N ALA A 124 -8.56 -3.70 0.29
CA ALA A 124 -8.06 -4.92 0.93
C ALA A 124 -6.58 -5.22 0.64
N ASN A 125 -5.88 -4.34 -0.09
CA ASN A 125 -4.46 -4.50 -0.42
C ASN A 125 -3.60 -4.65 0.84
N PRO A 126 -2.90 -5.79 1.02
CA PRO A 126 -2.08 -6.02 2.22
C PRO A 126 -0.70 -5.37 2.14
N LEU A 127 -0.30 -4.82 0.99
CA LEU A 127 1.03 -4.29 0.71
C LEU A 127 0.98 -2.83 0.19
N PRO A 128 0.27 -1.91 0.88
CA PRO A 128 0.18 -0.53 0.42
C PRO A 128 1.58 0.10 0.26
N VAL A 129 1.68 1.13 -0.56
CA VAL A 129 2.91 1.78 -1.03
C VAL A 129 3.62 0.93 -2.09
N VAL A 130 4.01 -0.30 -1.77
CA VAL A 130 4.69 -1.22 -2.70
C VAL A 130 3.73 -1.66 -3.81
N VAL A 131 2.51 -2.04 -3.45
CA VAL A 131 1.38 -2.21 -4.38
C VAL A 131 0.55 -0.92 -4.31
N PRO A 132 0.61 -0.04 -5.33
CA PRO A 132 0.24 1.36 -5.20
C PRO A 132 -1.28 1.62 -5.28
N CYS A 133 -2.04 1.11 -4.31
CA CYS A 133 -3.50 1.32 -4.23
C CYS A 133 -3.87 2.80 -4.01
N HIS A 134 -2.93 3.64 -3.53
CA HIS A 134 -3.12 5.09 -3.42
C HIS A 134 -3.28 5.79 -4.77
N ARG A 135 -2.80 5.20 -5.88
CA ARG A 135 -2.93 5.75 -7.25
C ARG A 135 -4.32 5.58 -7.87
N VAL A 136 -5.26 4.94 -7.15
CA VAL A 136 -6.66 4.82 -7.62
C VAL A 136 -7.54 5.79 -6.86
N ILE A 137 -8.26 6.63 -7.61
CA ILE A 137 -9.08 7.74 -7.09
C ILE A 137 -10.50 7.69 -7.66
N GLY A 138 -11.41 8.50 -7.14
CA GLY A 138 -12.73 8.67 -7.75
C GLY A 138 -12.65 9.26 -9.17
N ALA A 139 -13.63 8.98 -10.01
CA ALA A 139 -13.71 9.54 -11.37
C ALA A 139 -13.85 11.07 -11.37
N ASP A 140 -14.35 11.64 -10.29
CA ASP A 140 -14.45 13.08 -10.01
C ASP A 140 -13.17 13.67 -9.37
N GLY A 141 -12.11 12.86 -9.22
CA GLY A 141 -10.88 13.24 -8.54
C GLY A 141 -10.91 13.11 -7.02
N ALA A 142 -12.02 12.64 -6.44
CA ALA A 142 -12.15 12.49 -4.99
C ALA A 142 -11.20 11.42 -4.44
N LEU A 143 -10.54 11.74 -3.33
CA LEU A 143 -9.71 10.79 -2.59
C LEU A 143 -10.58 10.00 -1.62
N THR A 144 -10.90 8.76 -1.97
CA THR A 144 -11.74 7.88 -1.17
C THR A 144 -11.07 6.53 -0.94
N GLY A 145 -11.52 5.80 0.09
CA GLY A 145 -11.25 4.37 0.25
C GLY A 145 -9.78 3.99 0.36
N PHE A 146 -9.06 4.48 1.36
CA PHE A 146 -7.68 4.09 1.61
C PHE A 146 -7.51 3.52 3.03
N GLY A 147 -6.84 2.36 3.14
CA GLY A 147 -6.67 1.67 4.44
C GLY A 147 -5.90 2.49 5.47
N GLY A 148 -4.93 3.28 5.05
CA GLY A 148 -4.20 4.23 5.90
C GLY A 148 -4.95 5.53 6.19
N GLY A 149 -6.11 5.76 5.57
CA GLY A 149 -6.84 7.01 5.64
C GLY A 149 -6.47 8.01 4.53
N VAL A 150 -7.39 8.92 4.26
CA VAL A 150 -7.25 9.92 3.19
C VAL A 150 -6.01 10.83 3.36
N PRO A 151 -5.63 11.26 4.57
CA PRO A 151 -4.43 12.08 4.76
C PRO A 151 -3.14 11.38 4.27
N ILE A 152 -2.98 10.10 4.56
CA ILE A 152 -1.82 9.31 4.08
C ILE A 152 -1.87 9.15 2.55
N LYS A 153 -3.05 8.84 1.99
CA LYS A 153 -3.23 8.74 0.54
C LYS A 153 -2.81 10.02 -0.17
N ARG A 154 -3.24 11.17 0.35
CA ARG A 154 -2.91 12.50 -0.17
C ARG A 154 -1.39 12.75 -0.10
N ALA A 155 -0.75 12.43 1.03
CA ALA A 155 0.68 12.58 1.21
C ALA A 155 1.49 11.74 0.22
N LEU A 156 1.08 10.51 -0.04
CA LEU A 156 1.73 9.63 -1.03
C LEU A 156 1.56 10.18 -2.46
N LEU A 157 0.37 10.63 -2.83
CA LEU A 157 0.12 11.23 -4.15
C LEU A 157 0.90 12.55 -4.34
N ALA A 158 1.00 13.37 -3.30
CA ALA A 158 1.80 14.60 -3.33
C ALA A 158 3.30 14.29 -3.44
N LEU A 159 3.80 13.29 -2.71
CA LEU A 159 5.19 12.81 -2.83
C LEU A 159 5.51 12.38 -4.27
N GLU A 160 4.57 11.73 -4.92
CA GLU A 160 4.71 11.26 -6.30
C GLU A 160 4.51 12.37 -7.35
N GLY A 161 4.10 13.57 -6.94
CA GLY A 161 3.80 14.68 -7.85
C GLY A 161 2.47 14.53 -8.61
N ALA A 162 1.61 13.58 -8.21
CA ALA A 162 0.27 13.40 -8.77
C ALA A 162 -0.75 14.44 -8.24
N LEU A 163 -0.44 15.09 -7.13
CA LEU A 163 -1.17 16.20 -6.53
C LEU A 163 -0.19 17.34 -6.21
N PRO A 164 -0.70 18.60 -6.09
CA PRO A 164 0.12 19.69 -5.56
C PRO A 164 0.71 19.34 -4.19
N ALA A 165 1.96 19.76 -3.95
CA ALA A 165 2.59 19.62 -2.66
C ALA A 165 1.79 20.42 -1.61
N GLU A 166 1.34 19.75 -0.57
CA GLU A 166 0.68 20.35 0.58
C GLU A 166 1.62 20.27 1.80
N LEU A 167 1.10 20.70 2.97
CA LEU A 167 1.82 20.57 4.24
C LEU A 167 2.29 19.12 4.46
N PRO A 168 3.46 18.92 5.10
CA PRO A 168 3.93 17.57 5.46
C PRO A 168 2.85 16.80 6.23
N TYR A 169 2.77 15.49 6.05
CA TYR A 169 1.80 14.62 6.72
C TYR A 169 1.75 14.86 8.24
N ALA A 170 2.92 15.01 8.87
CA ALA A 170 3.01 15.31 10.31
C ALA A 170 2.25 16.58 10.73
N ALA A 171 2.20 17.60 9.87
CA ALA A 171 1.43 18.82 10.11
C ALA A 171 -0.08 18.65 9.85
N ILE A 172 -0.47 17.65 9.07
CA ILE A 172 -1.88 17.32 8.77
C ILE A 172 -2.44 16.41 9.88
N ALA A 173 -1.66 15.44 10.34
CA ALA A 173 -2.06 14.49 11.38
C ALA A 173 -2.17 15.12 12.77
N ALA A 174 -1.54 16.29 13.01
CA ALA A 174 -1.58 17.02 14.27
C ALA A 174 -2.83 17.93 14.43
N ARG A 175 -3.75 17.98 13.45
CA ARG A 175 -5.01 18.76 13.48
C ARG A 175 -6.20 17.86 13.72
#